data_905c71ec2d0374340eb8f067faa2d0f6
#
_entry.id   905c71ec2d0374340eb8f067faa2d0f6
#
_cell.length_a   1.000
_cell.length_b   1.000
_cell.length_c   1.000
_cell.angle_alpha   90.00
_cell.angle_beta   90.00
_cell.angle_gamma   90.00
#
_symmetry.space_group_name_H-M   'P 1'
#
loop_
_entity.id
_entity.type
_entity.pdbx_description
1 polymer ?
#
loop_
_entity_poly.entity_id
_entity_poly.type
_entity_poly.pdbx_seq_one_letter_code
_entity_poly.pdbx_strand_id
1 'polypeptide(L)'
;MISAVSLLFDAGHRPRAEEIRELARKSRQFSLSIDPASDGIEDGGWVELLVNGLTFDLVGLGTSAPPRVPDCRHHFALPQGFDQSGLEAITLSPGPHLSGGGAMFPVVRCLASLGAQLAGLEDVRAVAWHPAHTCSAPDYFRRGVTGWIEGGPFPGLGLTALKSNPDGSMQSEGLSLFTSQELRLSPEMCGDRAEAAKVALRLLNWLVEHGRIEQPFTFTGPSGETLELEPVDNSAILHVWKRSH
;
A
#
# COMPACT_ATOMS: atom_id res chain seq x y z
N MET A 1 0.41 -6.52 12.14
CA MET A 1 0.37 -5.25 11.37
C MET A 1 -1.00 -5.14 10.76
N ILE A 2 -1.74 -4.05 11.00
CA ILE A 2 -3.09 -3.89 10.43
C ILE A 2 -2.92 -3.41 9.00
N SER A 3 -3.42 -4.18 8.02
CA SER A 3 -3.48 -3.77 6.62
C SER A 3 -4.55 -2.71 6.48
N ALA A 4 -4.18 -1.45 6.23
CA ALA A 4 -5.11 -0.36 6.06
C ALA A 4 -4.58 0.67 5.06
N VAL A 5 -5.49 1.42 4.48
CA VAL A 5 -5.22 2.61 3.67
C VAL A 5 -6.08 3.76 4.15
N SER A 6 -5.49 4.93 4.31
CA SER A 6 -6.22 6.16 4.64
C SER A 6 -6.16 7.15 3.50
N LEU A 7 -7.28 7.84 3.27
CA LEU A 7 -7.33 8.99 2.39
C LEU A 7 -7.38 10.25 3.27
N LEU A 8 -6.54 11.21 2.95
CA LEU A 8 -6.34 12.42 3.73
C LEU A 8 -7.01 13.61 3.05
N PHE A 9 -7.69 14.41 3.84
CA PHE A 9 -8.48 15.59 3.42
C PHE A 9 -8.11 16.80 4.25
N ASP A 10 -8.36 17.98 3.74
CA ASP A 10 -8.37 19.19 4.58
C ASP A 10 -9.48 19.06 5.64
N ALA A 11 -9.31 19.70 6.80
CA ALA A 11 -10.27 19.63 7.89
C ALA A 11 -11.69 20.04 7.44
N GLY A 12 -12.67 19.20 7.75
CA GLY A 12 -14.07 19.41 7.38
C GLY A 12 -14.44 19.03 5.94
N HIS A 13 -13.52 18.49 5.14
CA HIS A 13 -13.75 18.12 3.73
C HIS A 13 -13.84 16.60 3.52
N ARG A 14 -14.01 15.83 4.58
CA ARG A 14 -14.18 14.38 4.47
C ARG A 14 -15.52 14.04 3.79
N PRO A 15 -15.55 13.04 2.90
CA PRO A 15 -16.77 12.65 2.19
C PRO A 15 -17.82 12.08 3.15
N ARG A 16 -19.08 12.19 2.76
CA ARG A 16 -20.20 11.50 3.40
C ARG A 16 -20.47 10.16 2.73
N ALA A 17 -21.25 9.31 3.37
CA ALA A 17 -21.64 8.01 2.83
C ALA A 17 -22.31 8.11 1.44
N GLU A 18 -23.03 9.21 1.17
CA GLU A 18 -23.67 9.45 -0.13
C GLU A 18 -22.67 9.56 -1.28
N GLU A 19 -21.52 10.22 -1.06
CA GLU A 19 -20.46 10.36 -2.06
C GLU A 19 -19.78 9.01 -2.35
N ILE A 20 -19.64 8.17 -1.30
CA ILE A 20 -19.13 6.80 -1.46
C ILE A 20 -20.11 5.95 -2.28
N ARG A 21 -21.41 6.07 -2.01
CA ARG A 21 -22.47 5.39 -2.78
C ARG A 21 -22.48 5.83 -4.25
N GLU A 22 -22.34 7.12 -4.49
CA GLU A 22 -22.26 7.69 -5.84
C GLU A 22 -21.02 7.15 -6.58
N LEU A 23 -19.85 7.10 -5.93
CA LEU A 23 -18.63 6.54 -6.48
C LEU A 23 -18.81 5.05 -6.82
N ALA A 24 -19.41 4.26 -5.92
CA ALA A 24 -19.68 2.84 -6.16
C ALA A 24 -20.58 2.66 -7.39
N ARG A 25 -21.65 3.46 -7.51
CA ARG A 25 -22.59 3.43 -8.64
C ARG A 25 -21.91 3.80 -9.96
N LYS A 26 -21.03 4.80 -9.96
CA LYS A 26 -20.30 5.25 -11.16
C LYS A 26 -19.24 4.25 -11.59
N SER A 27 -18.42 3.79 -10.67
CA SER A 27 -17.27 2.90 -10.98
C SER A 27 -17.71 1.48 -11.31
N ARG A 28 -18.76 0.97 -10.65
CA ARG A 28 -19.22 -0.43 -10.70
C ARG A 28 -18.14 -1.45 -10.30
N GLN A 29 -17.13 -1.00 -9.56
CA GLN A 29 -16.01 -1.83 -9.12
C GLN A 29 -16.22 -2.42 -7.73
N PHE A 30 -17.12 -1.84 -6.95
CA PHE A 30 -17.51 -2.27 -5.62
C PHE A 30 -18.96 -1.87 -5.32
N SER A 31 -19.55 -2.41 -4.26
CA SER A 31 -20.85 -2.03 -3.74
C SER A 31 -20.79 -1.78 -2.24
N LEU A 32 -21.82 -1.17 -1.67
CA LEU A 32 -22.01 -1.08 -0.23
C LEU A 32 -22.83 -2.29 0.20
N SER A 33 -22.33 -3.05 1.18
CA SER A 33 -23.07 -4.15 1.82
C SER A 33 -23.80 -3.70 3.08
N ILE A 34 -23.22 -2.72 3.80
CA ILE A 34 -23.87 -2.05 4.94
C ILE A 34 -23.71 -0.54 4.77
N ASP A 35 -24.82 0.17 4.90
CA ASP A 35 -24.90 1.62 4.86
C ASP A 35 -25.91 2.10 5.91
N PRO A 36 -25.45 2.41 7.14
CA PRO A 36 -26.33 2.82 8.23
C PRO A 36 -27.19 4.05 7.90
N ALA A 37 -26.70 4.94 7.05
CA ALA A 37 -27.45 6.13 6.63
C ALA A 37 -28.69 5.77 5.78
N SER A 38 -28.67 4.67 5.03
CA SER A 38 -29.83 4.20 4.25
C SER A 38 -30.92 3.62 5.15
N ASP A 39 -30.57 3.18 6.35
CA ASP A 39 -31.49 2.57 7.33
C ASP A 39 -32.07 3.61 8.31
N GLY A 40 -31.85 4.91 8.03
CA GLY A 40 -32.37 6.02 8.85
C GLY A 40 -31.59 6.26 10.15
N ILE A 41 -30.42 5.64 10.29
CA ILE A 41 -29.48 5.92 11.38
C ILE A 41 -28.68 7.15 10.97
N GLU A 42 -28.96 8.29 11.59
CA GLU A 42 -28.22 9.51 11.34
C GLU A 42 -26.72 9.28 11.54
N ASP A 43 -25.99 9.38 10.45
CA ASP A 43 -24.54 9.56 10.34
C ASP A 43 -23.70 8.58 11.17
N GLY A 44 -23.76 7.29 10.83
CA GLY A 44 -22.93 6.27 11.46
C GLY A 44 -21.42 6.45 11.22
N GLY A 45 -21.00 7.41 10.38
CA GLY A 45 -19.60 7.73 10.08
C GLY A 45 -18.81 6.59 9.45
N TRP A 46 -19.49 5.52 9.00
CA TRP A 46 -18.86 4.35 8.38
C TRP A 46 -19.82 3.66 7.41
N VAL A 47 -19.23 2.89 6.49
CA VAL A 47 -19.94 1.98 5.59
C VAL A 47 -19.11 0.72 5.40
N GLU A 48 -19.77 -0.40 5.11
CA GLU A 48 -19.08 -1.63 4.68
C GLU A 48 -19.10 -1.72 3.15
N LEU A 49 -17.92 -1.87 2.55
CA LEU A 49 -17.73 -2.03 1.12
C LEU A 49 -17.56 -3.50 0.78
N LEU A 50 -18.18 -3.96 -0.32
CA LEU A 50 -18.08 -5.30 -0.85
C LEU A 50 -17.40 -5.29 -2.22
N VAL A 51 -16.31 -6.07 -2.35
CA VAL A 51 -15.60 -6.28 -3.61
C VAL A 51 -15.15 -7.74 -3.71
N ASN A 52 -15.43 -8.42 -4.82
CA ASN A 52 -15.05 -9.82 -5.06
C ASN A 52 -15.43 -10.79 -3.91
N GLY A 53 -16.55 -10.56 -3.23
CA GLY A 53 -16.99 -11.36 -2.07
C GLY A 53 -16.26 -11.07 -0.76
N LEU A 54 -15.40 -10.06 -0.72
CA LEU A 54 -14.66 -9.64 0.48
C LEU A 54 -15.22 -8.31 0.99
N THR A 55 -15.35 -8.17 2.31
CA THR A 55 -15.87 -6.94 2.93
C THR A 55 -14.78 -6.11 3.60
N PHE A 56 -14.93 -4.79 3.50
CA PHE A 56 -13.98 -3.81 4.02
C PHE A 56 -14.74 -2.69 4.72
N ASP A 57 -14.30 -2.32 5.91
CA ASP A 57 -14.86 -1.21 6.67
C ASP A 57 -14.19 0.10 6.27
N LEU A 58 -14.99 1.08 5.87
CA LEU A 58 -14.58 2.46 5.63
C LEU A 58 -15.15 3.33 6.76
N VAL A 59 -14.27 3.89 7.58
CA VAL A 59 -14.64 4.67 8.76
C VAL A 59 -14.15 6.11 8.67
N GLY A 60 -14.76 7.00 9.47
CA GLY A 60 -14.38 8.42 9.53
C GLY A 60 -15.14 9.30 8.53
N LEU A 61 -16.27 8.87 8.02
CA LEU A 61 -17.10 9.64 7.08
C LEU A 61 -17.82 10.81 7.75
N GLY A 62 -18.08 11.85 6.96
CA GLY A 62 -18.89 13.00 7.34
C GLY A 62 -18.36 13.74 8.56
N THR A 63 -19.26 14.00 9.52
CA THR A 63 -18.96 14.75 10.76
C THR A 63 -18.53 13.85 11.92
N SER A 64 -18.45 12.54 11.72
CA SER A 64 -17.94 11.62 12.74
C SER A 64 -16.51 11.96 13.18
N ALA A 65 -16.09 11.48 14.34
CA ALA A 65 -14.69 11.64 14.78
C ALA A 65 -13.73 11.02 13.75
N PRO A 66 -12.75 11.78 13.21
CA PRO A 66 -11.83 11.24 12.22
C PRO A 66 -10.91 10.21 12.86
N PRO A 67 -10.56 9.14 12.13
CA PRO A 67 -9.44 8.28 12.50
C PRO A 67 -8.15 9.08 12.62
N ARG A 68 -7.21 8.56 13.42
CA ARG A 68 -5.88 9.18 13.50
C ARG A 68 -5.20 9.14 12.14
N VAL A 69 -4.65 10.28 11.70
CA VAL A 69 -3.80 10.36 10.52
C VAL A 69 -2.56 9.49 10.76
N PRO A 70 -2.22 8.54 9.87
CA PRO A 70 -1.07 7.67 10.05
C PRO A 70 0.24 8.45 9.95
N ASP A 71 1.27 7.97 10.66
CA ASP A 71 2.62 8.50 10.54
C ASP A 71 3.26 8.00 9.23
N CYS A 72 3.40 8.91 8.26
CA CYS A 72 4.00 8.62 6.96
C CYS A 72 5.45 9.09 6.94
N ARG A 73 6.36 8.17 6.64
CA ARG A 73 7.81 8.42 6.56
C ARG A 73 8.33 8.56 5.14
N HIS A 74 7.59 8.05 4.17
CA HIS A 74 7.97 8.04 2.76
C HIS A 74 6.91 8.76 1.93
N HIS A 75 7.33 9.75 1.16
CA HIS A 75 6.44 10.60 0.37
C HIS A 75 6.69 10.40 -1.13
N PHE A 76 5.62 10.16 -1.92
CA PHE A 76 5.72 9.92 -3.36
C PHE A 76 4.82 10.87 -4.15
N ALA A 77 5.43 11.59 -5.08
CA ALA A 77 4.76 12.53 -5.99
C ALA A 77 3.92 13.62 -5.29
N LEU A 78 4.11 13.84 -4.00
CA LEU A 78 3.50 14.93 -3.26
C LEU A 78 4.23 16.24 -3.53
N PRO A 79 3.57 17.41 -3.38
CA PRO A 79 4.23 18.71 -3.48
C PRO A 79 5.39 18.83 -2.49
N GLN A 80 6.41 19.62 -2.86
CA GLN A 80 7.51 19.92 -1.95
C GLN A 80 6.97 20.63 -0.71
N GLY A 81 7.37 20.17 0.48
CA GLY A 81 6.90 20.71 1.75
C GLY A 81 5.50 20.25 2.14
N PHE A 82 4.99 19.18 1.52
CA PHE A 82 3.72 18.58 1.95
C PHE A 82 3.76 18.26 3.44
N ASP A 83 2.79 18.80 4.18
CA ASP A 83 2.60 18.56 5.60
C ASP A 83 1.25 17.89 5.83
N GLN A 84 1.24 16.79 6.54
CA GLN A 84 0.03 16.08 6.90
C GLN A 84 -0.60 16.59 8.22
N SER A 85 0.06 17.52 8.91
CA SER A 85 -0.48 18.13 10.12
C SER A 85 -1.74 18.96 9.79
N GLY A 86 -2.80 18.74 10.55
CA GLY A 86 -4.09 19.40 10.29
C GLY A 86 -4.98 18.74 9.23
N LEU A 87 -4.51 17.66 8.58
CA LEU A 87 -5.37 16.84 7.74
C LEU A 87 -6.24 15.90 8.59
N GLU A 88 -7.37 15.52 8.03
CA GLU A 88 -8.28 14.51 8.57
C GLU A 88 -8.28 13.27 7.67
N ALA A 89 -8.53 12.11 8.26
CA ALA A 89 -8.52 10.85 7.52
C ALA A 89 -9.90 10.20 7.46
N ILE A 90 -10.16 9.48 6.36
CA ILE A 90 -11.03 8.30 6.34
C ILE A 90 -10.14 7.09 6.20
N THR A 91 -10.50 5.97 6.83
CA THR A 91 -9.65 4.78 6.82
C THR A 91 -10.43 3.57 6.36
N LEU A 92 -9.85 2.86 5.38
CA LEU A 92 -10.33 1.59 4.86
C LEU A 92 -9.47 0.45 5.41
N SER A 93 -10.12 -0.57 5.94
CA SER A 93 -9.47 -1.79 6.45
C SER A 93 -10.29 -3.05 6.14
N PRO A 94 -9.68 -4.24 6.10
CA PRO A 94 -10.44 -5.48 6.00
C PRO A 94 -11.47 -5.58 7.13
N GLY A 95 -12.69 -5.98 6.79
CA GLY A 95 -13.77 -6.18 7.76
C GLY A 95 -13.45 -7.27 8.79
N PRO A 96 -14.21 -7.36 9.90
CA PRO A 96 -13.95 -8.30 11.01
C PRO A 96 -13.91 -9.77 10.56
N HIS A 97 -14.67 -10.13 9.53
CA HIS A 97 -14.67 -11.49 8.95
C HIS A 97 -13.35 -11.88 8.29
N LEU A 98 -12.51 -10.91 7.93
CA LEU A 98 -11.20 -11.11 7.33
C LEU A 98 -10.06 -11.00 8.35
N SER A 99 -10.35 -10.88 9.65
CA SER A 99 -9.34 -10.64 10.71
C SER A 99 -8.21 -11.67 10.74
N GLY A 100 -8.50 -12.95 10.41
CA GLY A 100 -7.49 -14.01 10.29
C GLY A 100 -6.77 -14.07 8.93
N GLY A 101 -7.25 -13.35 7.92
CA GLY A 101 -6.77 -13.41 6.54
C GLY A 101 -6.41 -12.04 5.94
N GLY A 102 -6.38 -10.98 6.75
CA GLY A 102 -6.17 -9.60 6.28
C GLY A 102 -4.83 -9.34 5.56
N ALA A 103 -3.85 -10.22 5.74
CA ALA A 103 -2.57 -10.20 5.03
C ALA A 103 -2.51 -11.18 3.84
N MET A 104 -3.59 -11.89 3.53
CA MET A 104 -3.63 -12.74 2.34
C MET A 104 -3.60 -11.91 1.07
N PHE A 105 -2.80 -12.32 0.09
CA PHE A 105 -2.58 -11.57 -1.15
C PHE A 105 -3.88 -11.11 -1.86
N PRO A 106 -4.94 -11.93 -2.01
CA PRO A 106 -6.20 -11.47 -2.60
C PRO A 106 -6.87 -10.35 -1.80
N VAL A 107 -6.82 -10.39 -0.46
CA VAL A 107 -7.38 -9.36 0.42
C VAL A 107 -6.60 -8.06 0.27
N VAL A 108 -5.26 -8.13 0.31
CA VAL A 108 -4.38 -6.96 0.14
C VAL A 108 -4.56 -6.33 -1.23
N ARG A 109 -4.70 -7.15 -2.27
CA ARG A 109 -4.96 -6.67 -3.64
C ARG A 109 -6.31 -5.94 -3.75
N CYS A 110 -7.36 -6.48 -3.14
CA CYS A 110 -8.67 -5.81 -3.09
C CYS A 110 -8.61 -4.52 -2.26
N LEU A 111 -7.92 -4.51 -1.13
CA LEU A 111 -7.71 -3.30 -0.31
C LEU A 111 -7.03 -2.19 -1.11
N ALA A 112 -5.94 -2.52 -1.83
CA ALA A 112 -5.23 -1.55 -2.67
C ALA A 112 -6.14 -1.03 -3.81
N SER A 113 -6.89 -1.93 -4.46
CA SER A 113 -7.84 -1.57 -5.53
C SER A 113 -8.93 -0.62 -5.03
N LEU A 114 -9.56 -0.92 -3.89
CA LEU A 114 -10.54 -0.01 -3.27
C LEU A 114 -9.91 1.35 -2.91
N GLY A 115 -8.71 1.34 -2.31
CA GLY A 115 -7.97 2.56 -2.04
C GLY A 115 -7.74 3.42 -3.30
N ALA A 116 -7.44 2.77 -4.45
CA ALA A 116 -7.28 3.47 -5.72
C ALA A 116 -8.61 4.03 -6.26
N GLN A 117 -9.73 3.33 -6.06
CA GLN A 117 -11.05 3.87 -6.41
C GLN A 117 -11.42 5.08 -5.54
N LEU A 118 -11.22 4.97 -4.22
CA LEU A 118 -11.49 6.05 -3.27
C LEU A 118 -10.57 7.26 -3.48
N ALA A 119 -9.34 7.06 -3.98
CA ALA A 119 -8.42 8.15 -4.34
C ALA A 119 -8.95 9.05 -5.49
N GLY A 120 -10.03 8.65 -6.16
CA GLY A 120 -10.75 9.46 -7.14
C GLY A 120 -11.85 10.36 -6.57
N LEU A 121 -12.06 10.35 -5.25
CA LEU A 121 -12.97 11.30 -4.59
C LEU A 121 -12.45 12.73 -4.70
N GLU A 122 -13.35 13.69 -4.68
CA GLU A 122 -12.98 15.11 -4.62
C GLU A 122 -12.23 15.41 -3.31
N ASP A 123 -11.41 16.44 -3.31
CA ASP A 123 -10.64 16.95 -2.16
C ASP A 123 -9.66 15.99 -1.49
N VAL A 124 -9.40 14.79 -2.05
CA VAL A 124 -8.33 13.92 -1.55
C VAL A 124 -6.97 14.59 -1.74
N ARG A 125 -6.27 14.87 -0.64
CA ARG A 125 -4.96 15.52 -0.62
C ARG A 125 -3.82 14.51 -0.76
N ALA A 126 -3.99 13.33 -0.15
CA ALA A 126 -3.01 12.27 -0.21
C ALA A 126 -3.63 10.91 0.13
N VAL A 127 -2.94 9.83 -0.25
CA VAL A 127 -3.26 8.45 0.11
C VAL A 127 -2.13 7.90 0.96
N ALA A 128 -2.45 7.47 2.18
CA ALA A 128 -1.50 6.86 3.10
C ALA A 128 -1.69 5.34 3.14
N TRP A 129 -0.67 4.59 2.71
CA TRP A 129 -0.61 3.14 2.79
C TRP A 129 0.15 2.73 4.05
N HIS A 130 -0.59 2.23 5.06
CA HIS A 130 -0.07 2.02 6.41
C HIS A 130 1.07 1.00 6.48
N PRO A 131 1.01 -0.17 5.77
CA PRO A 131 2.03 -1.21 5.90
C PRO A 131 3.45 -0.78 5.53
N ALA A 132 3.59 0.22 4.67
CA ALA A 132 4.87 0.75 4.23
C ALA A 132 5.17 2.16 4.76
N HIS A 133 4.30 2.73 5.60
CA HIS A 133 4.38 4.12 6.07
C HIS A 133 4.55 5.13 4.92
N THR A 134 3.89 4.87 3.80
CA THR A 134 3.98 5.73 2.62
C THR A 134 2.81 6.69 2.54
N CYS A 135 3.06 7.87 1.99
CA CYS A 135 2.05 8.84 1.62
C CYS A 135 2.28 9.25 0.16
N SER A 136 1.26 9.16 -0.65
CA SER A 136 1.36 9.37 -2.11
C SER A 136 0.34 10.39 -2.59
N ALA A 137 0.67 11.13 -3.65
CA ALA A 137 -0.34 11.90 -4.36
C ALA A 137 -1.45 10.98 -4.89
N PRO A 138 -2.74 11.39 -4.85
CA PRO A 138 -3.87 10.55 -5.22
C PRO A 138 -3.75 9.95 -6.62
N ASP A 139 -3.39 10.76 -7.61
CA ASP A 139 -3.21 10.31 -8.99
C ASP A 139 -2.03 9.34 -9.18
N TYR A 140 -0.95 9.53 -8.42
CA TYR A 140 0.19 8.62 -8.43
C TYR A 140 -0.22 7.24 -7.90
N PHE A 141 -0.87 7.20 -6.74
CA PHE A 141 -1.35 5.96 -6.12
C PHE A 141 -2.36 5.25 -7.04
N ARG A 142 -3.36 5.98 -7.51
CA ARG A 142 -4.42 5.46 -8.38
C ARG A 142 -3.84 4.84 -9.65
N ARG A 143 -3.00 5.57 -10.40
CA ARG A 143 -2.41 5.05 -11.65
C ARG A 143 -1.54 3.82 -11.41
N GLY A 144 -0.70 3.83 -10.38
CA GLY A 144 0.18 2.70 -10.06
C GLY A 144 -0.62 1.44 -9.72
N VAL A 145 -1.58 1.57 -8.81
CA VAL A 145 -2.41 0.42 -8.37
C VAL A 145 -3.32 -0.07 -9.49
N THR A 146 -4.01 0.83 -10.22
CA THR A 146 -4.89 0.42 -11.32
C THR A 146 -4.09 -0.31 -12.41
N GLY A 147 -2.94 0.23 -12.82
CA GLY A 147 -2.08 -0.42 -13.79
C GLY A 147 -1.64 -1.83 -13.35
N TRP A 148 -1.31 -2.01 -12.07
CA TRP A 148 -0.96 -3.32 -11.53
C TRP A 148 -2.15 -4.29 -11.52
N ILE A 149 -3.35 -3.83 -11.13
CA ILE A 149 -4.56 -4.66 -11.13
C ILE A 149 -4.90 -5.14 -12.55
N GLU A 150 -4.62 -4.33 -13.56
CA GLU A 150 -4.80 -4.62 -14.98
C GLU A 150 -3.67 -5.47 -15.60
N GLY A 151 -2.73 -5.97 -14.80
CA GLY A 151 -1.66 -6.87 -15.24
C GLY A 151 -0.33 -6.18 -15.56
N GLY A 152 -0.21 -4.89 -15.25
CA GLY A 152 1.05 -4.16 -15.32
C GLY A 152 1.97 -4.43 -14.12
N PRO A 153 3.12 -3.74 -14.06
CA PRO A 153 4.10 -3.95 -13.00
C PRO A 153 3.56 -3.53 -11.62
N PHE A 154 4.05 -4.21 -10.59
CA PHE A 154 3.74 -3.88 -9.20
C PHE A 154 4.23 -2.45 -8.87
N PRO A 155 3.40 -1.59 -8.23
CA PRO A 155 3.79 -0.23 -7.87
C PRO A 155 4.69 -0.24 -6.63
N GLY A 156 5.95 -0.68 -6.81
CA GLY A 156 6.93 -0.88 -5.74
C GLY A 156 7.15 0.36 -4.88
N LEU A 157 7.09 1.57 -5.45
CA LEU A 157 7.05 2.80 -4.67
C LEU A 157 5.59 3.24 -4.48
N GLY A 158 5.17 3.38 -3.23
CA GLY A 158 3.78 3.68 -2.85
C GLY A 158 3.15 2.54 -2.06
N LEU A 159 3.14 1.30 -2.55
CA LEU A 159 2.73 0.13 -1.76
C LEU A 159 3.88 -0.47 -0.93
N THR A 160 5.12 -0.18 -1.30
CA THR A 160 6.32 -0.39 -0.49
C THR A 160 7.19 0.86 -0.51
N ALA A 161 8.20 0.91 0.32
CA ALA A 161 9.25 1.92 0.31
C ALA A 161 10.64 1.26 0.39
N LEU A 162 11.67 2.02 0.06
CA LEU A 162 13.08 1.64 0.22
C LEU A 162 13.72 2.57 1.25
N LYS A 163 14.32 2.01 2.28
CA LYS A 163 15.05 2.76 3.31
C LYS A 163 16.53 2.39 3.32
N SER A 164 17.38 3.35 3.59
CA SER A 164 18.80 3.12 3.88
C SER A 164 18.98 2.81 5.35
N ASN A 165 19.73 1.75 5.64
CA ASN A 165 20.11 1.38 7.01
C ASN A 165 21.45 2.04 7.41
N PRO A 166 21.76 2.14 8.72
CA PRO A 166 23.01 2.72 9.18
C PRO A 166 24.28 1.99 8.72
N ASP A 167 24.18 0.70 8.41
CA ASP A 167 25.26 -0.14 7.86
C ASP A 167 25.51 0.06 6.36
N GLY A 168 24.77 0.98 5.73
CA GLY A 168 24.86 1.25 4.29
C GLY A 168 24.01 0.35 3.42
N SER A 169 23.34 -0.68 3.96
CA SER A 169 22.41 -1.51 3.22
C SER A 169 21.12 -0.77 2.85
N MET A 170 20.41 -1.27 1.84
CA MET A 170 19.08 -0.78 1.46
C MET A 170 18.04 -1.87 1.73
N GLN A 171 16.94 -1.51 2.38
CA GLN A 171 15.90 -2.47 2.74
C GLN A 171 14.53 -1.97 2.30
N SER A 172 13.66 -2.89 1.86
CA SER A 172 12.25 -2.61 1.64
C SER A 172 11.52 -2.40 2.96
N GLU A 173 10.40 -1.69 2.90
CA GLU A 173 9.42 -1.57 3.98
C GLU A 173 8.02 -1.79 3.39
N GLY A 174 7.28 -2.76 3.97
CA GLY A 174 5.94 -3.13 3.53
C GLY A 174 5.87 -4.24 2.48
N LEU A 175 7.00 -4.74 1.96
CA LEU A 175 7.01 -5.90 1.05
C LEU A 175 6.51 -7.17 1.75
N SER A 176 6.77 -7.30 3.04
CA SER A 176 6.36 -8.45 3.86
C SER A 176 4.84 -8.68 3.86
N LEU A 177 4.04 -7.65 3.59
CA LEU A 177 2.60 -7.80 3.40
C LEU A 177 2.24 -8.66 2.17
N PHE A 178 3.07 -8.65 1.15
CA PHE A 178 2.84 -9.35 -0.13
C PHE A 178 3.53 -10.70 -0.20
N THR A 179 4.71 -10.82 0.43
CA THR A 179 5.60 -11.99 0.29
C THR A 179 5.96 -12.64 1.62
N SER A 180 5.54 -12.07 2.74
CA SER A 180 5.95 -12.41 4.11
C SER A 180 7.45 -12.19 4.40
N GLN A 181 8.14 -11.44 3.52
CA GLN A 181 9.58 -11.13 3.62
C GLN A 181 9.84 -9.68 3.25
N GLU A 182 10.83 -9.05 3.88
CA GLU A 182 11.41 -7.82 3.39
C GLU A 182 12.68 -8.12 2.58
N LEU A 183 12.95 -7.32 1.54
CA LEU A 183 14.16 -7.39 0.74
C LEU A 183 15.24 -6.52 1.37
N ARG A 184 16.49 -7.03 1.43
CA ARG A 184 17.65 -6.25 1.88
C ARG A 184 18.83 -6.44 0.92
N LEU A 185 19.23 -5.35 0.26
CA LEU A 185 20.46 -5.32 -0.54
C LEU A 185 21.67 -5.09 0.35
N SER A 186 22.73 -5.81 0.12
CA SER A 186 24.00 -5.68 0.86
C SER A 186 24.61 -4.28 0.68
N PRO A 187 25.43 -3.79 1.65
CA PRO A 187 26.05 -2.47 1.57
C PRO A 187 26.90 -2.26 0.30
N GLU A 188 27.59 -3.32 -0.16
CA GLU A 188 28.43 -3.27 -1.36
C GLU A 188 27.64 -2.96 -2.63
N MET A 189 26.35 -3.34 -2.67
CA MET A 189 25.45 -3.03 -3.78
C MET A 189 24.92 -1.61 -3.75
N CYS A 190 25.04 -0.92 -2.61
CA CYS A 190 24.41 0.37 -2.34
C CYS A 190 25.36 1.56 -2.50
N GLY A 191 26.56 1.37 -3.06
CA GLY A 191 27.51 2.46 -3.36
C GLY A 191 26.93 3.51 -4.32
N ASP A 192 26.16 3.07 -5.33
CA ASP A 192 25.29 3.92 -6.13
C ASP A 192 23.84 3.63 -5.73
N ARG A 193 23.23 4.59 -5.02
CA ARG A 193 21.85 4.46 -4.52
C ARG A 193 20.80 4.37 -5.64
N ALA A 194 21.03 5.04 -6.76
CA ALA A 194 20.09 5.03 -7.88
C ALA A 194 20.08 3.66 -8.57
N GLU A 195 21.25 3.08 -8.79
CA GLU A 195 21.37 1.73 -9.35
C GLU A 195 20.84 0.66 -8.36
N ALA A 196 21.17 0.79 -7.07
CA ALA A 196 20.61 -0.10 -6.05
C ALA A 196 19.08 -0.06 -6.01
N ALA A 197 18.48 1.13 -6.11
CA ALA A 197 17.03 1.28 -6.15
C ALA A 197 16.41 0.62 -7.39
N LYS A 198 17.04 0.71 -8.56
CA LYS A 198 16.58 0.01 -9.79
C LYS A 198 16.60 -1.51 -9.61
N VAL A 199 17.67 -2.05 -9.04
CA VAL A 199 17.78 -3.49 -8.73
C VAL A 199 16.69 -3.88 -7.73
N ALA A 200 16.52 -3.11 -6.64
CA ALA A 200 15.49 -3.36 -5.64
C ALA A 200 14.09 -3.38 -6.26
N LEU A 201 13.73 -2.36 -7.06
CA LEU A 201 12.41 -2.27 -7.69
C LEU A 201 12.12 -3.44 -8.63
N ARG A 202 13.13 -3.90 -9.38
CA ARG A 202 12.98 -5.09 -10.22
C ARG A 202 12.74 -6.36 -9.39
N LEU A 203 13.48 -6.51 -8.29
CA LEU A 203 13.31 -7.63 -7.37
C LEU A 203 11.96 -7.56 -6.66
N LEU A 204 11.49 -6.38 -6.22
CA LEU A 204 10.17 -6.20 -5.62
C LEU A 204 9.06 -6.68 -6.54
N ASN A 205 9.09 -6.26 -7.82
CA ASN A 205 8.11 -6.70 -8.81
C ASN A 205 8.13 -8.22 -8.97
N TRP A 206 9.31 -8.79 -9.16
CA TRP A 206 9.48 -10.23 -9.33
C TRP A 206 9.00 -11.02 -8.10
N LEU A 207 9.36 -10.57 -6.88
CA LEU A 207 8.98 -11.22 -5.64
C LEU A 207 7.45 -11.20 -5.40
N VAL A 208 6.76 -10.11 -5.74
CA VAL A 208 5.30 -10.05 -5.62
C VAL A 208 4.60 -11.01 -6.57
N GLU A 209 5.19 -11.29 -7.73
CA GLU A 209 4.68 -12.28 -8.70
C GLU A 209 4.98 -13.74 -8.28
N HIS A 210 6.15 -14.01 -7.67
CA HIS A 210 6.62 -15.35 -7.36
C HIS A 210 6.39 -15.78 -5.91
N GLY A 211 6.14 -14.81 -5.01
CA GLY A 211 5.90 -15.05 -3.60
C GLY A 211 7.19 -15.21 -2.77
N ARG A 212 7.04 -15.85 -1.62
CA ARG A 212 8.12 -16.06 -0.64
C ARG A 212 9.22 -16.96 -1.19
N ILE A 213 10.47 -16.60 -0.93
CA ILE A 213 11.66 -17.40 -1.22
C ILE A 213 12.05 -18.16 0.05
N GLU A 214 12.03 -19.48 0.01
CA GLU A 214 12.33 -20.35 1.17
C GLU A 214 13.74 -20.94 1.16
N GLN A 215 14.38 -20.95 -0.01
CA GLN A 215 15.73 -21.49 -0.20
C GLN A 215 16.58 -20.50 -1.01
N PRO A 216 17.92 -20.56 -0.89
CA PRO A 216 18.80 -19.74 -1.71
C PRO A 216 18.45 -19.81 -3.20
N PHE A 217 18.40 -18.66 -3.86
CA PHE A 217 18.02 -18.52 -5.24
C PHE A 217 18.96 -17.57 -5.98
N THR A 218 19.26 -17.87 -7.24
CA THR A 218 20.07 -16.99 -8.08
C THR A 218 19.19 -16.21 -9.06
N PHE A 219 19.40 -14.92 -9.11
CA PHE A 219 18.64 -13.99 -9.97
C PHE A 219 19.59 -13.24 -10.92
N THR A 220 19.17 -13.02 -12.16
CA THR A 220 19.93 -12.18 -13.10
C THR A 220 19.47 -10.73 -12.96
N GLY A 221 20.37 -9.87 -12.49
CA GLY A 221 20.12 -8.44 -12.31
C GLY A 221 19.91 -7.68 -13.62
N PRO A 222 19.49 -6.40 -13.56
CA PRO A 222 19.20 -5.59 -14.75
C PRO A 222 20.39 -5.36 -15.67
N SER A 223 21.63 -5.40 -15.16
CA SER A 223 22.87 -5.25 -15.93
C SER A 223 23.51 -6.60 -16.31
N GLY A 224 22.80 -7.72 -16.13
CA GLY A 224 23.30 -9.06 -16.42
C GLY A 224 24.15 -9.67 -15.29
N GLU A 225 24.30 -8.96 -14.17
CA GLU A 225 25.01 -9.45 -12.99
C GLU A 225 24.26 -10.60 -12.32
N THR A 226 25.01 -11.52 -11.71
CA THR A 226 24.45 -12.61 -10.90
C THR A 226 24.22 -12.12 -9.47
N LEU A 227 22.98 -12.18 -9.03
CA LEU A 227 22.55 -11.85 -7.66
C LEU A 227 22.22 -13.15 -6.94
N GLU A 228 22.70 -13.27 -5.71
CA GLU A 228 22.34 -14.34 -4.79
C GLU A 228 21.29 -13.80 -3.82
N LEU A 229 20.21 -14.56 -3.65
CA LEU A 229 19.09 -14.26 -2.77
C LEU A 229 19.04 -15.33 -1.69
N GLU A 230 19.18 -14.97 -0.42
CA GLU A 230 19.18 -15.91 0.69
C GLU A 230 18.20 -15.47 1.79
N PRO A 231 17.25 -16.34 2.17
CA PRO A 231 16.39 -16.07 3.30
C PRO A 231 17.17 -16.16 4.62
N VAL A 232 17.11 -15.09 5.42
CA VAL A 232 17.76 -14.97 6.73
C VAL A 232 16.72 -14.54 7.80
N ASP A 233 17.10 -14.52 9.06
CA ASP A 233 16.25 -14.12 10.18
C ASP A 233 14.91 -14.86 10.22
N ASN A 234 14.95 -16.18 10.30
CA ASN A 234 13.77 -17.05 10.19
C ASN A 234 12.95 -16.82 8.92
N SER A 235 13.63 -16.47 7.84
CA SER A 235 13.04 -16.15 6.52
C SER A 235 12.17 -14.87 6.51
N ALA A 236 12.33 -13.97 7.47
CA ALA A 236 11.66 -12.67 7.48
C ALA A 236 12.33 -11.66 6.55
N ILE A 237 13.62 -11.84 6.27
CA ILE A 237 14.41 -10.99 5.37
C ILE A 237 15.00 -11.85 4.25
N LEU A 238 14.90 -11.36 3.03
CA LEU A 238 15.59 -11.88 1.86
C LEU A 238 16.81 -11.01 1.61
N HIS A 239 17.99 -11.53 1.97
CA HIS A 239 19.26 -10.84 1.78
C HIS A 239 19.76 -11.05 0.35
N VAL A 240 20.25 -9.97 -0.27
CA VAL A 240 20.71 -9.98 -1.67
C VAL A 240 22.10 -9.38 -1.77
N TRP A 241 22.99 -10.06 -2.48
CA TRP A 241 24.33 -9.58 -2.83
C TRP A 241 24.75 -9.99 -4.23
N LYS A 242 25.78 -9.34 -4.76
CA LYS A 242 26.42 -9.74 -6.01
C LYS A 242 27.34 -10.93 -5.76
N ARG A 243 27.23 -11.94 -6.60
CA ARG A 243 28.23 -13.03 -6.62
C ARG A 243 29.56 -12.47 -7.11
N SER A 244 30.60 -12.52 -6.26
CA SER A 244 31.97 -12.26 -6.70
C SER A 244 32.46 -13.44 -7.56
N HIS A 245 33.04 -13.12 -8.69
CA HIS A 245 33.73 -14.10 -9.55
C HIS A 245 35.06 -14.52 -8.96
#